data_fea5dfde294a07c284af14ac241ef3c6
#
_entry.id   fea5dfde294a07c284af14ac241ef3c6
#
_cell.length_a   1.000
_cell.length_b   1.000
_cell.length_c   1.000
_cell.angle_alpha   90.00
_cell.angle_beta   90.00
_cell.angle_gamma   90.00
#
_symmetry.space_group_name_H-M   'P 1'
#
loop_
_entity.id
_entity.type
_entity.pdbx_description
1 polymer ?
#
loop_
_entity_poly.entity_id
_entity_poly.type
_entity_poly.pdbx_seq_one_letter_code
_entity_poly.pdbx_strand_id
1 'polypeptide(L)'
;MRTERLVSLVVGTVLVLGTSLASAQQPAAAPPPPPPYGPPITLEQANKIMVGAEAEAKKNNWNVVMVVLDSGGNLVMLQRMDGAQFGSIDVARDKAYSAVAFRRPTKAFDDALAQGGANLRILRLSGASPLEGGIPIIHDGKLIGAVGVSGVTSAQDAQIGRAGIENLK
;
A
#
# COMPACT_ATOMS: atom_id res chain seq x y z
N MET A 1 83.65 20.73 39.09
CA MET A 1 83.07 21.27 37.83
C MET A 1 82.29 20.19 37.22
N ARG A 2 80.98 20.30 37.31
CA ARG A 2 79.99 19.33 36.74
C ARG A 2 79.36 20.01 35.52
N THR A 3 79.51 19.43 34.35
CA THR A 3 78.88 19.83 33.11
C THR A 3 77.52 19.13 32.97
N GLU A 4 76.45 19.88 33.10
CA GLU A 4 75.10 19.43 32.79
C GLU A 4 74.82 19.46 31.29
N ARG A 5 74.46 18.30 30.74
CA ARG A 5 74.00 18.18 29.36
C ARG A 5 72.49 18.32 29.29
N LEU A 6 71.99 19.38 28.67
CA LEU A 6 70.60 19.55 28.32
C LEU A 6 70.24 18.60 27.16
N VAL A 7 69.31 17.69 27.43
CA VAL A 7 68.68 16.86 26.39
C VAL A 7 67.38 17.57 25.93
N SER A 8 67.40 18.07 24.70
CA SER A 8 66.24 18.72 24.11
C SER A 8 65.29 17.63 23.54
N LEU A 9 64.12 17.50 24.16
CA LEU A 9 63.08 16.59 23.68
C LEU A 9 62.23 17.28 22.62
N VAL A 10 62.33 16.88 21.32
CA VAL A 10 61.51 17.34 20.25
C VAL A 10 60.24 16.46 20.23
N VAL A 11 59.13 17.05 20.66
CA VAL A 11 57.80 16.41 20.52
C VAL A 11 57.27 16.70 19.14
N GLY A 12 57.33 15.70 18.28
CA GLY A 12 56.71 15.74 16.94
C GLY A 12 55.22 15.50 17.01
N THR A 13 54.42 16.53 16.79
CA THR A 13 52.97 16.42 16.65
C THR A 13 52.60 15.82 15.28
N VAL A 14 52.17 14.56 15.25
CA VAL A 14 51.67 13.93 14.03
C VAL A 14 50.20 14.34 13.86
N LEU A 15 49.97 15.20 12.87
CA LEU A 15 48.60 15.60 12.47
C LEU A 15 48.00 14.51 11.56
N VAL A 16 47.13 13.66 12.08
CA VAL A 16 46.37 12.65 11.33
C VAL A 16 45.21 13.37 10.64
N LEU A 17 45.34 13.68 9.36
CA LEU A 17 44.24 14.12 8.51
C LEU A 17 43.32 12.92 8.23
N GLY A 18 42.21 12.81 8.99
CA GLY A 18 41.16 11.86 8.72
C GLY A 18 40.38 12.26 7.48
N THR A 19 40.63 11.60 6.36
CA THR A 19 39.78 11.71 5.18
C THR A 19 38.47 10.99 5.41
N SER A 20 37.41 11.73 5.76
CA SER A 20 36.04 11.22 5.78
C SER A 20 35.62 10.87 4.36
N LEU A 21 35.60 9.58 4.03
CA LEU A 21 34.97 9.09 2.82
C LEU A 21 33.44 9.30 2.98
N ALA A 22 32.92 10.36 2.37
CA ALA A 22 31.49 10.54 2.23
C ALA A 22 30.96 9.38 1.36
N SER A 23 30.28 8.40 1.99
CA SER A 23 29.53 7.38 1.27
C SER A 23 28.47 8.08 0.43
N ALA A 24 28.68 8.17 -0.87
CA ALA A 24 27.67 8.60 -1.81
C ALA A 24 26.52 7.61 -1.74
N GLN A 25 25.39 8.02 -1.15
CA GLN A 25 24.18 7.24 -1.05
C GLN A 25 23.66 7.02 -2.46
N GLN A 26 23.75 5.78 -2.94
CA GLN A 26 23.27 5.40 -4.26
C GLN A 26 21.76 5.73 -4.33
N PRO A 27 21.30 6.45 -5.39
CA PRO A 27 19.88 6.76 -5.51
C PRO A 27 19.06 5.46 -5.44
N ALA A 28 18.04 5.43 -4.60
CA ALA A 28 17.13 4.30 -4.52
C ALA A 28 16.55 4.02 -5.91
N ALA A 29 16.56 2.75 -6.33
CA ALA A 29 15.99 2.35 -7.61
C ALA A 29 14.55 2.85 -7.72
N ALA A 30 14.17 3.40 -8.87
CA ALA A 30 12.81 3.84 -9.11
C ALA A 30 11.84 2.66 -8.91
N PRO A 31 10.68 2.87 -8.26
CA PRO A 31 9.70 1.81 -8.10
C PRO A 31 9.26 1.28 -9.48
N PRO A 32 8.92 -0.03 -9.58
CA PRO A 32 8.47 -0.59 -10.84
C PRO A 32 7.22 0.16 -11.35
N PRO A 33 7.03 0.27 -12.67
CA PRO A 33 5.86 0.91 -13.22
C PRO A 33 4.58 0.17 -12.78
N PRO A 34 3.46 0.89 -12.60
CA PRO A 34 2.21 0.26 -12.24
C PRO A 34 1.73 -0.67 -13.36
N PRO A 35 1.01 -1.78 -13.05
CA PRO A 35 0.55 -2.73 -14.03
C PRO A 35 -0.32 -2.05 -15.10
N PRO A 36 -0.22 -2.43 -16.40
CA PRO A 36 -1.10 -1.91 -17.43
C PRO A 36 -2.54 -2.39 -17.20
N TYR A 37 -3.52 -1.62 -17.69
CA TYR A 37 -4.90 -2.05 -17.69
C TYR A 37 -5.10 -3.24 -18.66
N GLY A 38 -5.89 -4.23 -18.19
CA GLY A 38 -6.29 -5.41 -18.94
C GLY A 38 -7.77 -5.38 -19.31
N PRO A 39 -8.29 -6.50 -19.85
CA PRO A 39 -9.73 -6.65 -20.06
C PRO A 39 -10.48 -6.55 -18.73
N PRO A 40 -11.78 -6.17 -18.75
CA PRO A 40 -12.57 -6.14 -17.53
C PRO A 40 -12.69 -7.53 -16.91
N ILE A 41 -12.70 -7.58 -15.57
CA ILE A 41 -12.99 -8.81 -14.83
C ILE A 41 -14.38 -9.34 -15.21
N THR A 42 -14.50 -10.65 -15.37
CA THR A 42 -15.80 -11.30 -15.64
C THR A 42 -16.63 -11.44 -14.36
N LEU A 43 -17.95 -11.58 -14.54
CA LEU A 43 -18.84 -11.85 -13.40
C LEU A 43 -18.49 -13.15 -12.68
N GLU A 44 -18.04 -14.19 -13.39
CA GLU A 44 -17.59 -15.44 -12.80
C GLU A 44 -16.37 -15.24 -11.91
N GLN A 45 -15.38 -14.49 -12.38
CA GLN A 45 -14.19 -14.16 -11.60
C GLN A 45 -14.55 -13.31 -10.37
N ALA A 46 -15.44 -12.33 -10.53
CA ALA A 46 -15.92 -11.51 -9.43
C ALA A 46 -16.65 -12.36 -8.36
N ASN A 47 -17.47 -13.33 -8.78
CA ASN A 47 -18.13 -14.28 -7.87
C ASN A 47 -17.10 -15.08 -7.05
N LYS A 48 -16.05 -15.60 -7.68
CA LYS A 48 -15.00 -16.34 -6.97
C LYS A 48 -14.36 -15.46 -5.88
N ILE A 49 -14.04 -14.22 -6.21
CA ILE A 49 -13.50 -13.25 -5.23
C ILE A 49 -14.47 -13.02 -4.08
N MET A 50 -15.74 -12.81 -4.37
CA MET A 50 -16.76 -12.57 -3.34
C MET A 50 -16.92 -13.76 -2.40
N VAL A 51 -16.92 -14.99 -2.92
CA VAL A 51 -16.99 -16.21 -2.10
C VAL A 51 -15.81 -16.30 -1.13
N GLY A 52 -14.58 -16.08 -1.60
CA GLY A 52 -13.39 -16.11 -0.76
C GLY A 52 -13.38 -15.00 0.29
N ALA A 53 -13.77 -13.77 -0.10
CA ALA A 53 -13.85 -12.64 0.81
C ALA A 53 -14.93 -12.85 1.89
N GLU A 54 -16.12 -13.33 1.52
CA GLU A 54 -17.19 -13.63 2.47
C GLU A 54 -16.79 -14.75 3.45
N ALA A 55 -16.11 -15.78 2.96
CA ALA A 55 -15.63 -16.86 3.81
C ALA A 55 -14.66 -16.35 4.89
N GLU A 56 -13.70 -15.49 4.51
CA GLU A 56 -12.77 -14.88 5.46
C GLU A 56 -13.47 -13.96 6.46
N ALA A 57 -14.44 -13.16 6.00
CA ALA A 57 -15.22 -12.29 6.87
C ALA A 57 -16.04 -13.11 7.90
N LYS A 58 -16.73 -14.17 7.46
CA LYS A 58 -17.51 -15.07 8.33
C LYS A 58 -16.63 -15.79 9.35
N LYS A 59 -15.49 -16.30 8.94
CA LYS A 59 -14.51 -16.96 9.81
C LYS A 59 -14.09 -16.09 11.00
N ASN A 60 -14.02 -14.77 10.79
CA ASN A 60 -13.60 -13.82 11.81
C ASN A 60 -14.77 -13.09 12.50
N ASN A 61 -16.04 -13.40 12.15
CA ASN A 61 -17.24 -12.70 12.62
C ASN A 61 -17.22 -11.20 12.31
N TRP A 62 -16.77 -10.82 11.11
CA TRP A 62 -16.71 -9.45 10.63
C TRP A 62 -17.83 -9.15 9.66
N ASN A 63 -18.64 -8.14 9.96
CA ASN A 63 -19.74 -7.70 9.11
C ASN A 63 -19.28 -6.53 8.23
N VAL A 64 -19.09 -6.80 6.95
CA VAL A 64 -18.49 -5.87 6.00
C VAL A 64 -19.32 -5.68 4.74
N VAL A 65 -18.97 -4.65 3.99
CA VAL A 65 -19.36 -4.47 2.59
C VAL A 65 -18.17 -4.80 1.71
N MET A 66 -18.39 -5.57 0.66
CA MET A 66 -17.40 -5.95 -0.34
C MET A 66 -17.87 -5.47 -1.71
N VAL A 67 -16.96 -4.87 -2.47
CA VAL A 67 -17.23 -4.34 -3.81
C VAL A 67 -16.16 -4.85 -4.77
N VAL A 68 -16.57 -5.29 -5.97
CA VAL A 68 -15.68 -5.58 -7.08
C VAL A 68 -16.02 -4.62 -8.23
N LEU A 69 -15.01 -3.89 -8.69
CA LEU A 69 -15.07 -3.05 -9.88
C LEU A 69 -14.24 -3.68 -11.00
N ASP A 70 -14.61 -3.41 -12.25
CA ASP A 70 -13.84 -3.80 -13.44
C ASP A 70 -12.62 -2.87 -13.67
N SER A 71 -11.84 -3.13 -14.73
CA SER A 71 -10.68 -2.31 -15.09
C SER A 71 -11.02 -0.88 -15.52
N GLY A 72 -12.26 -0.59 -15.83
CA GLY A 72 -12.80 0.75 -16.11
C GLY A 72 -13.35 1.47 -14.89
N GLY A 73 -13.36 0.81 -13.72
CA GLY A 73 -13.93 1.36 -12.49
C GLY A 73 -15.47 1.22 -12.40
N ASN A 74 -16.08 0.41 -13.26
CA ASN A 74 -17.53 0.16 -13.22
C ASN A 74 -17.86 -0.93 -12.22
N LEU A 75 -19.02 -0.83 -11.58
CA LEU A 75 -19.49 -1.82 -10.61
C LEU A 75 -19.83 -3.15 -11.30
N VAL A 76 -19.19 -4.24 -10.83
CA VAL A 76 -19.50 -5.61 -11.24
C VAL A 76 -20.31 -6.30 -10.15
N MET A 77 -19.87 -6.22 -8.89
CA MET A 77 -20.57 -6.81 -7.75
C MET A 77 -20.45 -5.94 -6.51
N LEU A 78 -21.53 -5.95 -5.70
CA LEU A 78 -21.56 -5.41 -4.35
C LEU A 78 -22.31 -6.39 -3.45
N GLN A 79 -21.72 -6.72 -2.32
CA GLN A 79 -22.37 -7.50 -1.29
C GLN A 79 -22.24 -6.79 0.07
N ARG A 80 -23.36 -6.51 0.72
CA ARG A 80 -23.39 -6.03 2.09
C ARG A 80 -23.85 -7.14 3.00
N MET A 81 -23.01 -7.56 3.93
CA MET A 81 -23.38 -8.56 4.96
C MET A 81 -24.38 -7.96 5.94
N ASP A 82 -25.22 -8.83 6.53
CA ASP A 82 -26.15 -8.42 7.58
C ASP A 82 -25.38 -7.79 8.75
N GLY A 83 -25.90 -6.67 9.25
CA GLY A 83 -25.27 -5.92 10.33
C GLY A 83 -24.10 -5.00 9.90
N ALA A 84 -23.64 -5.04 8.64
CA ALA A 84 -22.66 -4.08 8.15
C ALA A 84 -23.25 -2.66 8.10
N GLN A 85 -22.48 -1.68 8.57
CA GLN A 85 -22.90 -0.27 8.61
C GLN A 85 -23.15 0.31 7.20
N PHE A 86 -24.12 1.19 7.05
CA PHE A 86 -24.51 1.73 5.74
C PHE A 86 -23.39 2.54 5.08
N GLY A 87 -22.64 3.33 5.85
CA GLY A 87 -21.54 4.14 5.31
C GLY A 87 -20.43 3.31 4.66
N SER A 88 -20.32 2.01 5.02
CA SER A 88 -19.33 1.11 4.39
C SER A 88 -19.62 0.81 2.92
N ILE A 89 -20.83 1.06 2.43
CA ILE A 89 -21.17 0.89 1.00
C ILE A 89 -20.31 1.82 0.14
N ASP A 90 -20.36 3.11 0.44
CA ASP A 90 -19.61 4.10 -0.32
C ASP A 90 -18.10 3.97 -0.06
N VAL A 91 -17.69 3.73 1.19
CA VAL A 91 -16.27 3.56 1.52
C VAL A 91 -15.66 2.35 0.80
N ALA A 92 -16.33 1.21 0.73
CA ALA A 92 -15.84 0.04 0.00
C ALA A 92 -15.70 0.33 -1.50
N ARG A 93 -16.69 1.04 -2.08
CA ARG A 93 -16.65 1.45 -3.47
C ARG A 93 -15.50 2.43 -3.76
N ASP A 94 -15.30 3.43 -2.90
CA ASP A 94 -14.22 4.41 -3.04
C ASP A 94 -12.84 3.76 -2.92
N LYS A 95 -12.69 2.80 -2.00
CA LYS A 95 -11.46 2.01 -1.89
C LYS A 95 -11.19 1.21 -3.17
N ALA A 96 -12.19 0.51 -3.71
CA ALA A 96 -12.06 -0.23 -4.96
C ALA A 96 -11.73 0.71 -6.13
N TYR A 97 -12.45 1.84 -6.24
CA TYR A 97 -12.21 2.83 -7.29
C TYR A 97 -10.80 3.41 -7.22
N SER A 98 -10.36 3.80 -6.04
CA SER A 98 -9.00 4.30 -5.83
C SER A 98 -7.95 3.27 -6.27
N ALA A 99 -8.15 1.99 -5.94
CA ALA A 99 -7.23 0.93 -6.32
C ALA A 99 -7.15 0.73 -7.84
N VAL A 100 -8.27 0.80 -8.57
CA VAL A 100 -8.31 0.75 -10.05
C VAL A 100 -7.69 2.01 -10.64
N ALA A 101 -8.18 3.19 -10.26
CA ALA A 101 -7.82 4.44 -10.89
C ALA A 101 -6.32 4.76 -10.78
N PHE A 102 -5.72 4.43 -9.64
CA PHE A 102 -4.29 4.67 -9.38
C PHE A 102 -3.42 3.42 -9.53
N ARG A 103 -3.98 2.27 -9.86
CA ARG A 103 -3.32 0.99 -10.14
C ARG A 103 -2.37 0.56 -9.01
N ARG A 104 -2.83 0.76 -7.75
CA ARG A 104 -2.07 0.43 -6.52
C ARG A 104 -3.02 0.17 -5.36
N PRO A 105 -2.61 -0.60 -4.35
CA PRO A 105 -3.38 -0.73 -3.12
C PRO A 105 -3.59 0.63 -2.45
N THR A 106 -4.77 0.83 -1.85
CA THR A 106 -5.07 2.08 -1.11
C THR A 106 -4.18 2.27 0.11
N LYS A 107 -3.58 1.20 0.64
CA LYS A 107 -2.55 1.27 1.66
C LYS A 107 -1.39 2.22 1.30
N ALA A 108 -1.03 2.31 0.02
CA ALA A 108 0.04 3.22 -0.41
C ALA A 108 -0.30 4.70 -0.15
N PHE A 109 -1.58 5.07 -0.20
CA PHE A 109 -2.05 6.42 0.14
C PHE A 109 -2.16 6.60 1.65
N ASP A 110 -2.61 5.57 2.37
CA ASP A 110 -2.70 5.55 3.83
C ASP A 110 -1.32 5.77 4.46
N ASP A 111 -0.34 4.95 4.06
CA ASP A 111 1.04 5.06 4.54
C ASP A 111 1.69 6.42 4.20
N ALA A 112 1.45 6.92 3.00
CA ALA A 112 1.98 8.23 2.60
C ALA A 112 1.33 9.36 3.41
N LEU A 113 0.01 9.31 3.64
CA LEU A 113 -0.70 10.31 4.43
C LEU A 113 -0.23 10.31 5.89
N ALA A 114 0.03 9.15 6.47
CA ALA A 114 0.54 9.00 7.83
C ALA A 114 1.91 9.69 8.05
N GLN A 115 2.70 9.88 6.98
CA GLN A 115 3.97 10.61 7.05
C GLN A 115 3.77 12.14 7.11
N GLY A 116 2.58 12.65 6.80
CA GLY A 116 2.27 14.08 6.84
C GLY A 116 3.04 14.93 5.82
N GLY A 117 3.22 16.22 6.15
CA GLY A 117 3.97 17.16 5.32
C GLY A 117 3.38 17.30 3.90
N ALA A 118 4.22 17.20 2.86
CA ALA A 118 3.80 17.32 1.47
C ALA A 118 2.77 16.25 1.04
N ASN A 119 2.68 15.12 1.75
CA ASN A 119 1.75 14.05 1.43
C ASN A 119 0.29 14.39 1.78
N LEU A 120 0.05 15.41 2.60
CA LEU A 120 -1.32 15.91 2.88
C LEU A 120 -2.08 16.31 1.61
N ARG A 121 -1.38 16.60 0.51
CA ARG A 121 -2.00 16.85 -0.81
C ARG A 121 -2.83 15.67 -1.33
N ILE A 122 -2.62 14.45 -0.82
CA ILE A 122 -3.44 13.26 -1.15
C ILE A 122 -4.91 13.51 -0.81
N LEU A 123 -5.22 14.27 0.24
CA LEU A 123 -6.59 14.63 0.63
C LEU A 123 -7.32 15.49 -0.44
N ARG A 124 -6.59 16.09 -1.38
CA ARG A 124 -7.14 16.84 -2.52
C ARG A 124 -7.08 16.07 -3.83
N LEU A 125 -6.56 14.85 -3.83
CA LEU A 125 -6.48 14.02 -5.02
C LEU A 125 -7.83 13.35 -5.26
N SER A 126 -8.54 13.81 -6.29
CA SER A 126 -9.87 13.29 -6.62
C SER A 126 -9.83 11.78 -6.87
N GLY A 127 -10.72 11.04 -6.22
CA GLY A 127 -10.82 9.57 -6.34
C GLY A 127 -9.78 8.78 -5.54
N ALA A 128 -8.86 9.43 -4.82
CA ALA A 128 -7.98 8.74 -3.90
C ALA A 128 -8.69 8.48 -2.56
N SER A 129 -8.68 7.23 -2.12
CA SER A 129 -9.12 6.83 -0.78
C SER A 129 -7.90 6.43 0.05
N PRO A 130 -7.47 7.26 1.02
CA PRO A 130 -6.32 6.95 1.87
C PRO A 130 -6.70 6.05 3.06
N LEU A 131 -7.45 5.00 2.78
CA LEU A 131 -7.89 3.99 3.74
C LEU A 131 -7.56 2.61 3.18
N GLU A 132 -6.72 1.83 3.86
CA GLU A 132 -6.38 0.48 3.42
C GLU A 132 -7.64 -0.39 3.28
N GLY A 133 -7.69 -1.30 2.30
CA GLY A 133 -8.82 -2.20 2.00
C GLY A 133 -9.25 -2.18 0.54
N GLY A 134 -8.68 -1.30 -0.29
CA GLY A 134 -8.80 -1.33 -1.75
C GLY A 134 -7.59 -2.01 -2.37
N ILE A 135 -7.79 -3.08 -3.16
CA ILE A 135 -6.72 -3.92 -3.70
C ILE A 135 -6.93 -4.16 -5.19
N PRO A 136 -5.94 -3.83 -6.05
CA PRO A 136 -5.99 -4.16 -7.46
C PRO A 136 -6.06 -5.67 -7.69
N ILE A 137 -6.87 -6.11 -8.64
CA ILE A 137 -6.93 -7.49 -9.11
C ILE A 137 -6.04 -7.60 -10.34
N ILE A 138 -4.94 -8.33 -10.21
CA ILE A 138 -3.97 -8.53 -11.28
C ILE A 138 -4.10 -9.95 -11.81
N HIS A 139 -4.30 -10.09 -13.11
CA HIS A 139 -4.34 -11.37 -13.82
C HIS A 139 -3.45 -11.26 -15.07
N ASP A 140 -2.55 -12.23 -15.24
CA ASP A 140 -1.55 -12.25 -16.33
C ASP A 140 -0.78 -10.92 -16.46
N GLY A 141 -0.38 -10.35 -15.31
CA GLY A 141 0.38 -9.09 -15.25
C GLY A 141 -0.42 -7.83 -15.58
N LYS A 142 -1.74 -7.93 -15.81
CA LYS A 142 -2.62 -6.82 -16.15
C LYS A 142 -3.65 -6.57 -15.05
N LEU A 143 -4.02 -5.32 -14.84
CA LEU A 143 -5.08 -4.92 -13.95
C LEU A 143 -6.43 -5.16 -14.63
N ILE A 144 -7.21 -6.12 -14.11
CA ILE A 144 -8.53 -6.48 -14.63
C ILE A 144 -9.69 -5.88 -13.82
N GLY A 145 -9.39 -5.37 -12.62
CA GLY A 145 -10.36 -4.78 -11.71
C GLY A 145 -9.75 -4.48 -10.35
N ALA A 146 -10.60 -4.20 -9.37
CA ALA A 146 -10.20 -4.11 -7.97
C ALA A 146 -11.31 -4.57 -7.03
N VAL A 147 -10.92 -5.04 -5.84
CA VAL A 147 -11.81 -5.28 -4.71
C VAL A 147 -11.64 -4.16 -3.68
N GLY A 148 -12.75 -3.73 -3.09
CA GLY A 148 -12.76 -2.83 -1.95
C GLY A 148 -13.62 -3.41 -0.83
N VAL A 149 -13.11 -3.34 0.39
CA VAL A 149 -13.78 -3.84 1.59
C VAL A 149 -13.85 -2.75 2.65
N SER A 150 -14.96 -2.69 3.37
CA SER A 150 -15.16 -1.76 4.47
C SER A 150 -16.14 -2.32 5.50
N GLY A 151 -15.84 -2.15 6.79
CA GLY A 151 -16.72 -2.53 7.88
C GLY A 151 -16.00 -2.77 9.20
N VAL A 152 -14.72 -3.02 9.15
CA VAL A 152 -13.85 -3.28 10.31
C VAL A 152 -12.63 -2.35 10.29
N THR A 153 -11.49 -2.74 10.89
CA THR A 153 -10.27 -1.93 10.74
C THR A 153 -9.74 -2.03 9.30
N SER A 154 -9.06 -0.99 8.83
CA SER A 154 -8.52 -0.95 7.46
C SER A 154 -7.64 -2.16 7.12
N ALA A 155 -6.82 -2.63 8.07
CA ALA A 155 -6.00 -3.83 7.90
C ALA A 155 -6.82 -5.12 7.76
N GLN A 156 -7.92 -5.25 8.53
CA GLN A 156 -8.85 -6.38 8.44
C GLN A 156 -9.66 -6.35 7.14
N ASP A 157 -10.10 -5.15 6.71
CA ASP A 157 -10.73 -4.96 5.40
C ASP A 157 -9.81 -5.47 4.27
N ALA A 158 -8.52 -5.12 4.34
CA ALA A 158 -7.54 -5.59 3.38
C ALA A 158 -7.26 -7.10 3.47
N GLN A 159 -7.32 -7.70 4.66
CA GLN A 159 -7.21 -9.14 4.84
C GLN A 159 -8.33 -9.87 4.09
N ILE A 160 -9.55 -9.41 4.24
CA ILE A 160 -10.73 -9.96 3.54
C ILE A 160 -10.55 -9.83 2.01
N GLY A 161 -10.16 -8.65 1.53
CA GLY A 161 -9.95 -8.42 0.10
C GLY A 161 -8.86 -9.31 -0.49
N ARG A 162 -7.76 -9.53 0.23
CA ARG A 162 -6.68 -10.45 -0.19
C ARG A 162 -7.18 -11.89 -0.25
N ALA A 163 -7.89 -12.37 0.76
CA ALA A 163 -8.47 -13.72 0.75
C ALA A 163 -9.41 -13.94 -0.44
N GLY A 164 -10.20 -12.92 -0.79
CA GLY A 164 -11.02 -12.97 -1.99
C GLY A 164 -10.21 -13.15 -3.27
N ILE A 165 -9.15 -12.35 -3.45
CA ILE A 165 -8.28 -12.43 -4.64
C ILE A 165 -7.54 -13.78 -4.72
N GLU A 166 -7.13 -14.34 -3.59
CA GLU A 166 -6.49 -15.66 -3.53
C GLU A 166 -7.42 -16.77 -4.04
N ASN A 167 -8.73 -16.64 -3.84
CA ASN A 167 -9.73 -17.60 -4.32
C ASN A 167 -9.98 -17.51 -5.84
N LEU A 168 -9.41 -16.51 -6.53
CA LEU A 168 -9.48 -16.38 -7.99
C LEU A 168 -8.50 -17.33 -8.69
N LYS A 169 -7.40 -17.69 -8.03
CA LYS A 169 -6.37 -18.61 -8.55
C LYS A 169 -6.89 -20.03 -8.61
#